data_dbcdfb120e2c1dd4323cc3a8e37cdaf0
#
_entry.id   dbcdfb120e2c1dd4323cc3a8e37cdaf0
#
_cell.length_a   1.000
_cell.length_b   1.000
_cell.length_c   1.000
_cell.angle_alpha   90.00
_cell.angle_beta   90.00
_cell.angle_gamma   90.00
#
_symmetry.space_group_name_H-M   'P 1'
#
loop_
_entity.id
_entity.type
_entity.pdbx_description
1 polymer ?
#
loop_
_entity_poly.entity_id
_entity_poly.type
_entity_poly.pdbx_seq_one_letter_code
_entity_poly.pdbx_strand_id
1 'polypeptide(L)'
;MTNNGPPFRADHVGSLLRPPSLRQAYRDHRNGKATDASLAIAQDDSIREAIALQEAVGLESITDGEFRRASYWSSFVERVDGLDIKDAAFTFRDECGHEQAFTAPHVSGPVRRQQAIAVDEFDFVRASTSQTPKTTLPSPPSMHFWRVDQGIDKAVYPDAKSYFTDLAAVYRQEIAALAAAGSTYIQLDDVPFAMLCDPEVRAEVASKNIDPDQLLQDYVALCNDSLRDRPPGVTVAMHFCRGNYKAHFLSQGGYEAVADLLFNGLAVDAYFLEFDSPRAGDFTPLRFIPTGRRVVLGLISTKTPILENPDTLMRRLDEAALHIDPAAICISPQCGFASTIGGNPLTISEQRAKLSLVVETAAAL
;
A
#
# COMPACT_ATOMS: atom_id res chain seq x y z
N MET A 1 -22.28 -0.62 -18.13
CA MET A 1 -22.73 -0.64 -16.73
C MET A 1 -21.86 0.34 -15.97
N THR A 2 -22.42 1.44 -15.50
CA THR A 2 -21.69 2.35 -14.61
C THR A 2 -21.41 1.60 -13.31
N ASN A 3 -20.18 1.19 -13.12
CA ASN A 3 -19.79 0.43 -11.95
C ASN A 3 -19.53 1.42 -10.80
N ASN A 4 -20.54 1.67 -9.99
CA ASN A 4 -20.54 2.68 -8.91
C ASN A 4 -19.80 2.23 -7.64
N GLY A 5 -18.96 1.21 -7.70
CA GLY A 5 -18.21 0.68 -6.56
C GLY A 5 -16.69 0.82 -6.71
N PRO A 6 -15.95 0.64 -5.58
CA PRO A 6 -14.49 0.76 -5.58
C PRO A 6 -13.79 -0.37 -6.39
N PRO A 7 -12.55 -0.11 -6.89
CA PRO A 7 -11.91 1.20 -6.91
C PRO A 7 -12.64 2.16 -7.85
N PHE A 8 -12.63 3.44 -7.52
CA PHE A 8 -13.27 4.47 -8.32
C PHE A 8 -12.38 4.86 -9.50
N ARG A 9 -12.96 5.55 -10.50
CA ARG A 9 -12.21 5.97 -11.69
C ARG A 9 -11.02 6.85 -11.31
N ALA A 10 -11.23 7.79 -10.38
CA ALA A 10 -10.18 8.51 -9.67
C ALA A 10 -9.99 7.88 -8.28
N ASP A 11 -8.82 7.40 -7.98
CA ASP A 11 -8.50 6.81 -6.69
C ASP A 11 -7.12 7.29 -6.20
N HIS A 12 -6.70 6.89 -5.01
CA HIS A 12 -5.38 7.21 -4.47
C HIS A 12 -4.90 6.06 -3.55
N VAL A 13 -3.60 6.02 -3.24
CA VAL A 13 -3.01 4.89 -2.49
C VAL A 13 -3.37 4.92 -1.00
N GLY A 14 -3.53 6.10 -0.40
CA GLY A 14 -4.03 6.20 0.98
C GLY A 14 -3.24 7.14 1.87
N SER A 15 -1.91 6.99 1.96
CA SER A 15 -1.11 7.85 2.82
C SER A 15 -0.94 9.26 2.27
N LEU A 16 -1.10 10.26 3.15
CA LEU A 16 -1.03 11.68 2.81
C LEU A 16 0.07 12.38 3.61
N LEU A 17 0.50 13.56 3.13
CA LEU A 17 1.49 14.38 3.83
C LEU A 17 0.92 14.89 5.14
N ARG A 18 1.61 14.60 6.23
CA ARG A 18 1.26 15.10 7.56
C ARG A 18 1.51 16.60 7.66
N PRO A 19 0.55 17.40 8.13
CA PRO A 19 0.76 18.82 8.35
C PRO A 19 1.90 19.07 9.35
N PRO A 20 2.58 20.23 9.26
CA PRO A 20 3.67 20.58 10.18
C PRO A 20 3.30 20.50 11.66
N SER A 21 2.05 20.86 12.00
CA SER A 21 1.48 20.77 13.36
C SER A 21 1.48 19.33 13.86
N LEU A 22 1.00 18.37 13.08
CA LEU A 22 0.99 16.96 13.45
C LEU A 22 2.41 16.40 13.58
N ARG A 23 3.32 16.75 12.67
CA ARG A 23 4.74 16.35 12.78
C ARG A 23 5.39 16.91 14.03
N GLN A 24 5.01 18.13 14.47
CA GLN A 24 5.46 18.69 15.73
C GLN A 24 4.88 17.94 16.92
N ALA A 25 3.58 17.60 16.91
CA ALA A 25 2.95 16.81 17.96
C ALA A 25 3.62 15.46 18.16
N TYR A 26 3.99 14.75 17.08
CA TYR A 26 4.77 13.51 17.15
C TYR A 26 6.15 13.72 17.78
N ARG A 27 6.86 14.80 17.44
CA ARG A 27 8.17 15.13 18.07
C ARG A 27 8.02 15.43 19.56
N ASP A 28 7.04 16.20 19.94
CA ASP A 28 6.79 16.58 21.34
C ASP A 28 6.39 15.37 22.18
N HIS A 29 5.55 14.49 21.65
CA HIS A 29 5.19 13.24 22.29
C HIS A 29 6.42 12.33 22.49
N ARG A 30 7.21 12.08 21.44
CA ARG A 30 8.43 11.27 21.53
C ARG A 30 9.45 11.82 22.54
N ASN A 31 9.48 13.14 22.72
CA ASN A 31 10.37 13.81 23.66
C ASN A 31 9.76 13.96 25.08
N GLY A 32 8.60 13.36 25.36
CA GLY A 32 7.90 13.42 26.64
C GLY A 32 7.31 14.80 26.96
N LYS A 33 7.16 15.67 25.96
CA LYS A 33 6.59 17.03 26.11
C LYS A 33 5.07 17.08 25.87
N ALA A 34 4.50 16.02 25.33
CA ALA A 34 3.07 15.90 25.05
C ALA A 34 2.57 14.53 25.51
N THR A 35 1.32 14.44 25.95
CA THR A 35 0.65 13.20 26.36
C THR A 35 0.07 12.44 25.16
N ASP A 36 -0.27 11.15 25.36
CA ASP A 36 -1.00 10.34 24.37
C ASP A 36 -2.31 11.03 23.98
N ALA A 37 -3.04 11.57 24.94
CA ALA A 37 -4.30 12.27 24.69
C ALA A 37 -4.12 13.53 23.81
N SER A 38 -3.05 14.31 24.03
CA SER A 38 -2.78 15.49 23.21
C SER A 38 -2.33 15.13 21.80
N LEU A 39 -1.58 14.03 21.62
CA LEU A 39 -1.23 13.50 20.31
C LEU A 39 -2.49 13.01 19.57
N ALA A 40 -3.37 12.26 20.25
CA ALA A 40 -4.63 11.77 19.68
C ALA A 40 -5.52 12.93 19.16
N ILE A 41 -5.64 14.02 19.91
CA ILE A 41 -6.37 15.21 19.46
C ILE A 41 -5.75 15.80 18.19
N ALA A 42 -4.42 15.96 18.16
CA ALA A 42 -3.72 16.49 16.99
C ALA A 42 -3.86 15.57 15.75
N GLN A 43 -3.90 14.24 15.95
CA GLN A 43 -4.19 13.26 14.90
C GLN A 43 -5.62 13.43 14.39
N ASP A 44 -6.62 13.47 15.28
CA ASP A 44 -8.03 13.61 14.95
C ASP A 44 -8.31 14.87 14.12
N ASP A 45 -7.78 16.00 14.54
CA ASP A 45 -7.96 17.26 13.83
C ASP A 45 -7.30 17.23 12.45
N SER A 46 -6.07 16.70 12.37
CA SER A 46 -5.36 16.56 11.10
C SER A 46 -6.05 15.58 10.14
N ILE A 47 -6.64 14.49 10.65
CA ILE A 47 -7.41 13.54 9.83
C ILE A 47 -8.67 14.19 9.27
N ARG A 48 -9.40 14.99 10.07
CA ARG A 48 -10.57 15.74 9.56
C ARG A 48 -10.19 16.72 8.45
N GLU A 49 -9.06 17.44 8.58
CA GLU A 49 -8.52 18.29 7.51
C GLU A 49 -8.15 17.50 6.26
N ALA A 50 -7.53 16.32 6.42
CA ALA A 50 -7.18 15.44 5.31
C ALA A 50 -8.41 14.88 4.59
N ILE A 51 -9.47 14.50 5.32
CA ILE A 51 -10.76 14.09 4.76
C ILE A 51 -11.37 15.23 3.94
N ALA A 52 -11.46 16.43 4.51
CA ALA A 52 -12.00 17.61 3.82
C ALA A 52 -11.21 17.96 2.55
N LEU A 53 -9.88 17.78 2.54
CA LEU A 53 -9.06 17.98 1.35
C LEU A 53 -9.42 16.96 0.25
N GLN A 54 -9.55 15.67 0.61
CA GLN A 54 -9.88 14.59 -0.33
C GLN A 54 -11.27 14.81 -0.94
N GLU A 55 -12.27 15.18 -0.14
CA GLU A 55 -13.61 15.50 -0.61
C GLU A 55 -13.62 16.76 -1.52
N ALA A 56 -12.86 17.78 -1.13
CA ALA A 56 -12.81 19.04 -1.88
C ALA A 56 -12.16 18.91 -3.26
N VAL A 57 -11.29 17.92 -3.48
CA VAL A 57 -10.74 17.62 -4.82
C VAL A 57 -11.63 16.66 -5.63
N GLY A 58 -12.68 16.08 -5.01
CA GLY A 58 -13.65 15.23 -5.70
C GLY A 58 -13.33 13.72 -5.66
N LEU A 59 -12.52 13.25 -4.71
CA LEU A 59 -12.31 11.82 -4.50
C LEU A 59 -13.53 11.15 -3.86
N GLU A 60 -13.84 9.95 -4.31
CA GLU A 60 -14.94 9.12 -3.81
C GLU A 60 -14.47 8.06 -2.79
N SER A 61 -13.16 7.77 -2.75
CA SER A 61 -12.52 6.96 -1.70
C SER A 61 -11.77 7.85 -0.74
N ILE A 62 -12.01 7.67 0.55
CA ILE A 62 -11.46 8.54 1.60
C ILE A 62 -10.66 7.70 2.60
N THR A 63 -9.45 8.16 2.95
CA THR A 63 -8.61 7.56 3.99
C THR A 63 -8.34 8.56 5.12
N ASP A 64 -7.80 8.07 6.24
CA ASP A 64 -7.26 8.89 7.33
C ASP A 64 -5.88 9.49 7.03
N GLY A 65 -5.34 9.28 5.81
CA GLY A 65 -3.98 9.66 5.42
C GLY A 65 -2.88 8.86 6.12
N GLU A 66 -3.23 7.83 6.88
CA GLU A 66 -2.33 7.03 7.76
C GLU A 66 -1.70 7.89 8.87
N PHE A 67 -2.40 8.92 9.33
CA PHE A 67 -1.84 9.92 10.24
C PHE A 67 -1.59 9.38 11.65
N ARG A 68 -2.16 8.23 12.01
CA ARG A 68 -1.91 7.56 13.30
C ARG A 68 -0.69 6.63 13.27
N ARG A 69 -0.12 6.35 12.09
CA ARG A 69 0.94 5.38 11.88
C ARG A 69 2.32 6.04 11.75
N ALA A 70 3.35 5.44 12.33
CA ALA A 70 4.75 5.89 12.12
C ALA A 70 5.26 5.54 10.72
N SER A 71 4.87 4.37 10.21
CA SER A 71 5.04 3.89 8.83
C SER A 71 3.79 3.10 8.42
N TYR A 72 3.62 2.84 7.13
CA TYR A 72 2.45 2.13 6.58
C TYR A 72 2.20 0.75 7.23
N TRP A 73 3.23 0.10 7.81
CA TRP A 73 3.14 -1.22 8.42
C TRP A 73 3.26 -1.22 9.96
N SER A 74 3.74 -0.14 10.58
CA SER A 74 4.12 -0.16 12.00
C SER A 74 2.94 -0.45 12.94
N SER A 75 1.77 0.15 12.68
CA SER A 75 0.58 -0.08 13.50
C SER A 75 0.08 -1.53 13.45
N PHE A 76 0.30 -2.22 12.33
CA PHE A 76 0.00 -3.65 12.23
C PHE A 76 0.88 -4.47 13.17
N VAL A 77 2.20 -4.22 13.15
CA VAL A 77 3.16 -4.92 14.02
C VAL A 77 2.91 -4.63 15.49
N GLU A 78 2.59 -3.38 15.84
CA GLU A 78 2.30 -2.96 17.22
C GLU A 78 1.02 -3.58 17.80
N ARG A 79 0.08 -4.02 16.95
CA ARG A 79 -1.23 -4.56 17.35
C ARG A 79 -1.37 -6.08 17.17
N VAL A 80 -0.33 -6.74 16.69
CA VAL A 80 -0.30 -8.20 16.47
C VAL A 80 0.73 -8.82 17.39
N ASP A 81 0.29 -9.70 18.28
CA ASP A 81 1.20 -10.43 19.15
C ASP A 81 2.18 -11.29 18.35
N GLY A 82 3.38 -11.45 18.88
CA GLY A 82 4.42 -12.27 18.27
C GLY A 82 5.21 -11.57 17.17
N LEU A 83 4.88 -10.31 16.85
CA LEU A 83 5.66 -9.47 15.94
C LEU A 83 6.42 -8.39 16.71
N ASP A 84 7.66 -8.16 16.31
CA ASP A 84 8.56 -7.11 16.80
C ASP A 84 9.15 -6.34 15.62
N ILE A 85 9.90 -5.28 15.93
CA ILE A 85 10.59 -4.44 14.94
C ILE A 85 12.10 -4.61 15.11
N LYS A 86 12.80 -4.98 14.03
CA LYS A 86 14.27 -5.07 13.97
C LYS A 86 14.79 -4.46 12.66
N ASP A 87 16.11 -4.33 12.53
CA ASP A 87 16.73 -3.85 11.29
C ASP A 87 16.40 -4.78 10.12
N ALA A 88 16.08 -4.22 8.96
CA ALA A 88 15.84 -4.97 7.73
C ALA A 88 17.15 -5.60 7.20
N ALA A 89 17.01 -6.65 6.39
CA ALA A 89 18.13 -7.28 5.68
C ALA A 89 18.45 -6.59 4.34
N PHE A 90 17.62 -5.62 3.92
CA PHE A 90 17.79 -4.81 2.71
C PHE A 90 18.04 -3.35 3.08
N THR A 91 18.56 -2.57 2.13
CA THR A 91 18.76 -1.12 2.27
C THR A 91 18.05 -0.37 1.15
N PHE A 92 17.52 0.82 1.45
CA PHE A 92 17.09 1.75 0.40
C PHE A 92 18.31 2.33 -0.30
N ARG A 93 18.19 2.57 -1.60
CA ARG A 93 19.21 3.26 -2.40
C ARG A 93 18.60 4.47 -3.09
N ASP A 94 19.38 5.53 -3.22
CA ASP A 94 19.05 6.68 -4.06
C ASP A 94 19.68 6.54 -5.46
N GLU A 95 19.41 7.49 -6.35
CA GLU A 95 19.96 7.52 -7.71
C GLU A 95 21.50 7.68 -7.71
N CYS A 96 22.09 8.13 -6.59
CA CYS A 96 23.54 8.28 -6.39
C CYS A 96 24.17 7.05 -5.73
N GLY A 97 23.37 6.03 -5.35
CA GLY A 97 23.83 4.81 -4.70
C GLY A 97 24.08 4.94 -3.19
N HIS A 98 23.62 6.02 -2.55
CA HIS A 98 23.69 6.09 -1.09
C HIS A 98 22.71 5.11 -0.47
N GLU A 99 23.19 4.33 0.50
CA GLU A 99 22.37 3.34 1.19
C GLU A 99 21.76 3.94 2.46
N GLN A 100 20.50 3.58 2.72
CA GLN A 100 19.80 3.92 3.94
C GLN A 100 19.18 2.68 4.55
N ALA A 101 19.62 2.32 5.76
CA ALA A 101 19.02 1.26 6.56
C ALA A 101 17.61 1.65 7.03
N PHE A 102 16.75 0.65 7.21
CA PHE A 102 15.42 0.82 7.76
C PHE A 102 15.06 -0.38 8.66
N THR A 103 13.98 -0.25 9.41
CA THR A 103 13.47 -1.30 10.28
C THR A 103 12.37 -2.11 9.60
N ALA A 104 12.18 -3.35 10.05
CA ALA A 104 11.26 -4.31 9.45
C ALA A 104 10.60 -5.19 10.51
N PRO A 105 9.46 -5.83 10.18
CA PRO A 105 8.84 -6.84 11.02
C PRO A 105 9.78 -8.02 11.30
N HIS A 106 9.69 -8.54 12.51
CA HIS A 106 10.41 -9.72 12.99
C HIS A 106 9.47 -10.58 13.83
N VAL A 107 9.53 -11.89 13.64
CA VAL A 107 8.71 -12.85 14.38
C VAL A 107 9.45 -13.30 15.63
N SER A 108 8.95 -12.94 16.80
CA SER A 108 9.54 -13.25 18.11
C SER A 108 8.66 -14.14 18.99
N GLY A 109 7.44 -14.42 18.57
CA GLY A 109 6.47 -15.23 19.29
C GLY A 109 5.38 -15.78 18.39
N PRO A 110 4.42 -16.58 18.92
CA PRO A 110 3.26 -17.04 18.18
C PRO A 110 2.42 -15.85 17.71
N VAL A 111 2.22 -15.74 16.38
CA VAL A 111 1.55 -14.61 15.78
C VAL A 111 0.03 -14.74 15.93
N ARG A 112 -0.59 -13.75 16.58
CA ARG A 112 -2.03 -13.76 16.89
C ARG A 112 -2.62 -12.36 16.91
N ARG A 113 -3.85 -12.24 16.42
CA ARG A 113 -4.66 -11.03 16.57
C ARG A 113 -5.35 -11.02 17.94
N GLN A 114 -4.92 -10.14 18.83
CA GLN A 114 -5.54 -9.97 20.15
C GLN A 114 -6.57 -8.83 20.18
N GLN A 115 -6.41 -7.85 19.31
CA GLN A 115 -7.26 -6.66 19.22
C GLN A 115 -7.52 -6.25 17.77
N ALA A 116 -8.41 -5.31 17.57
CA ALA A 116 -8.61 -4.69 16.26
C ALA A 116 -7.33 -3.97 15.79
N ILE A 117 -6.98 -4.12 14.51
CA ILE A 117 -5.77 -3.54 13.93
C ILE A 117 -6.08 -2.18 13.30
N ALA A 118 -7.13 -2.08 12.49
CA ALA A 118 -7.49 -0.87 11.76
C ALA A 118 -8.99 -0.48 11.91
N VAL A 119 -9.77 -1.20 12.71
CA VAL A 119 -11.22 -0.96 12.84
C VAL A 119 -11.51 0.42 13.44
N ASP A 120 -10.74 0.86 14.43
CA ASP A 120 -10.86 2.18 15.06
C ASP A 120 -10.52 3.32 14.08
N GLU A 121 -9.50 3.13 13.22
CA GLU A 121 -9.16 4.05 12.13
C GLU A 121 -10.31 4.13 11.11
N PHE A 122 -10.86 2.98 10.71
CA PHE A 122 -12.02 2.89 9.81
C PHE A 122 -13.25 3.58 10.40
N ASP A 123 -13.60 3.31 11.65
CA ASP A 123 -14.77 3.91 12.31
C ASP A 123 -14.66 5.43 12.39
N PHE A 124 -13.45 5.97 12.63
CA PHE A 124 -13.21 7.40 12.63
C PHE A 124 -13.46 8.03 11.25
N VAL A 125 -12.94 7.43 10.19
CA VAL A 125 -13.17 7.92 8.81
C VAL A 125 -14.65 7.82 8.46
N ARG A 126 -15.28 6.67 8.73
CA ARG A 126 -16.71 6.46 8.47
C ARG A 126 -17.61 7.48 9.15
N ALA A 127 -17.28 7.89 10.38
CA ALA A 127 -18.02 8.91 11.11
C ALA A 127 -17.78 10.33 10.59
N SER A 128 -16.72 10.54 9.78
CA SER A 128 -16.25 11.85 9.33
C SER A 128 -16.52 12.17 7.87
N THR A 129 -17.04 11.20 7.07
CA THR A 129 -17.32 11.39 5.64
C THR A 129 -18.63 10.72 5.22
N SER A 130 -19.23 11.22 4.14
CA SER A 130 -20.35 10.56 3.44
C SER A 130 -19.88 9.75 2.23
N GLN A 131 -18.61 9.85 1.86
CA GLN A 131 -17.98 9.09 0.79
C GLN A 131 -17.62 7.67 1.25
N THR A 132 -17.00 6.88 0.40
CA THR A 132 -16.57 5.50 0.73
C THR A 132 -15.27 5.50 1.53
N PRO A 133 -15.28 5.09 2.82
CA PRO A 133 -14.06 4.91 3.57
C PRO A 133 -13.20 3.77 2.96
N LYS A 134 -11.94 4.04 2.72
CA LYS A 134 -10.93 3.05 2.30
C LYS A 134 -9.95 2.79 3.45
N THR A 135 -9.79 1.51 3.82
CA THR A 135 -8.82 1.08 4.82
C THR A 135 -7.60 0.50 4.14
N THR A 136 -6.42 0.96 4.52
CA THR A 136 -5.15 0.39 4.07
C THR A 136 -4.55 -0.53 5.14
N LEU A 137 -4.02 -1.67 4.71
CA LEU A 137 -3.26 -2.61 5.54
C LEU A 137 -1.96 -2.97 4.79
N PRO A 138 -0.83 -3.19 5.48
CA PRO A 138 0.33 -3.79 4.81
C PRO A 138 -0.06 -5.15 4.25
N SER A 139 0.57 -5.57 3.13
CA SER A 139 0.34 -6.92 2.60
C SER A 139 0.94 -7.99 3.51
N PRO A 140 0.37 -9.21 3.52
CA PRO A 140 0.97 -10.32 4.28
C PRO A 140 2.44 -10.59 3.94
N PRO A 141 2.88 -10.58 2.66
CA PRO A 141 4.29 -10.70 2.30
C PRO A 141 5.20 -9.66 2.94
N SER A 142 4.72 -8.43 3.17
CA SER A 142 5.49 -7.36 3.84
C SER A 142 5.88 -7.69 5.28
N MET A 143 5.21 -8.65 5.92
CA MET A 143 5.54 -9.13 7.27
C MET A 143 6.69 -10.14 7.30
N HIS A 144 7.17 -10.58 6.13
CA HIS A 144 8.25 -11.58 6.01
C HIS A 144 9.44 -11.10 5.17
N PHE A 145 9.18 -10.48 4.01
CA PHE A 145 10.15 -10.24 2.94
C PHE A 145 11.41 -9.49 3.40
N TRP A 146 11.30 -8.50 4.24
CA TRP A 146 12.40 -7.61 4.64
C TRP A 146 13.54 -8.29 5.39
N ARG A 147 13.30 -9.46 5.93
CA ARG A 147 14.26 -10.29 6.64
C ARG A 147 14.25 -11.73 6.14
N VAL A 148 13.30 -12.10 5.32
CA VAL A 148 13.01 -13.45 4.85
C VAL A 148 13.08 -14.45 6.01
N ASP A 149 13.62 -15.64 5.84
CA ASP A 149 13.71 -16.68 6.89
C ASP A 149 14.51 -16.26 8.14
N GLN A 150 15.39 -15.25 8.04
CA GLN A 150 16.10 -14.68 9.19
C GLN A 150 15.18 -13.82 10.08
N GLY A 151 13.99 -13.45 9.58
CA GLY A 151 12.96 -12.75 10.33
C GLY A 151 12.11 -13.65 11.20
N ILE A 152 12.30 -14.98 11.16
CA ILE A 152 11.50 -15.96 11.88
C ILE A 152 12.33 -16.60 12.98
N ASP A 153 11.84 -16.54 14.23
CA ASP A 153 12.43 -17.31 15.32
C ASP A 153 12.09 -18.81 15.14
N LYS A 154 13.11 -19.62 14.85
CA LYS A 154 12.97 -21.07 14.60
C LYS A 154 12.51 -21.86 15.83
N ALA A 155 12.61 -21.29 17.05
CA ALA A 155 12.04 -21.90 18.25
C ALA A 155 10.51 -21.75 18.30
N VAL A 156 9.96 -20.74 17.58
CA VAL A 156 8.52 -20.47 17.51
C VAL A 156 7.92 -21.15 16.28
N TYR A 157 8.52 -20.93 15.10
CA TYR A 157 8.09 -21.50 13.83
C TYR A 157 9.24 -22.24 13.15
N PRO A 158 9.13 -23.56 12.93
CA PRO A 158 10.20 -24.36 12.31
C PRO A 158 10.49 -23.93 10.86
N ASP A 159 9.48 -23.39 10.17
CA ASP A 159 9.53 -22.94 8.78
C ASP A 159 8.59 -21.76 8.51
N ALA A 160 8.78 -21.12 7.36
CA ALA A 160 7.95 -19.97 6.94
C ALA A 160 6.48 -20.36 6.73
N LYS A 161 6.20 -21.58 6.27
CA LYS A 161 4.83 -22.05 5.98
C LYS A 161 3.97 -22.10 7.24
N SER A 162 4.55 -22.59 8.34
CA SER A 162 3.87 -22.59 9.65
C SER A 162 3.56 -21.18 10.11
N TYR A 163 4.49 -20.24 9.97
CA TYR A 163 4.28 -18.83 10.24
C TYR A 163 3.20 -18.22 9.33
N PHE A 164 3.23 -18.50 8.03
CA PHE A 164 2.24 -17.98 7.07
C PHE A 164 0.83 -18.43 7.39
N THR A 165 0.65 -19.62 7.95
CA THR A 165 -0.67 -20.11 8.39
C THR A 165 -1.29 -19.24 9.48
N ASP A 166 -0.51 -18.87 10.50
CA ASP A 166 -0.98 -18.03 11.60
C ASP A 166 -1.13 -16.58 11.14
N LEU A 167 -0.20 -16.06 10.32
CA LEU A 167 -0.30 -14.73 9.75
C LEU A 167 -1.56 -14.56 8.89
N ALA A 168 -1.87 -15.52 8.01
CA ALA A 168 -3.09 -15.50 7.21
C ALA A 168 -4.35 -15.49 8.10
N ALA A 169 -4.35 -16.20 9.23
CA ALA A 169 -5.46 -16.17 10.18
C ALA A 169 -5.66 -14.77 10.80
N VAL A 170 -4.59 -14.03 11.09
CA VAL A 170 -4.67 -12.64 11.57
C VAL A 170 -5.36 -11.75 10.54
N TYR A 171 -4.97 -11.84 9.26
CA TYR A 171 -5.60 -11.05 8.19
C TYR A 171 -7.07 -11.41 7.99
N ARG A 172 -7.42 -12.69 7.99
CA ARG A 172 -8.84 -13.11 7.89
C ARG A 172 -9.69 -12.51 9.01
N GLN A 173 -9.17 -12.57 10.24
CA GLN A 173 -9.88 -12.01 11.41
C GLN A 173 -10.02 -10.49 11.31
N GLU A 174 -8.99 -9.78 10.85
CA GLU A 174 -9.07 -8.33 10.69
C GLU A 174 -10.03 -7.92 9.57
N ILE A 175 -9.97 -8.58 8.39
CA ILE A 175 -10.87 -8.33 7.27
C ILE A 175 -12.34 -8.61 7.68
N ALA A 176 -12.58 -9.67 8.43
CA ALA A 176 -13.92 -9.98 8.95
C ALA A 176 -14.41 -8.91 9.95
N ALA A 177 -13.51 -8.41 10.82
CA ALA A 177 -13.84 -7.34 11.78
C ALA A 177 -14.14 -6.02 11.07
N LEU A 178 -13.35 -5.63 10.08
CA LEU A 178 -13.58 -4.44 9.24
C LEU A 178 -14.91 -4.56 8.49
N ALA A 179 -15.20 -5.70 7.90
CA ALA A 179 -16.48 -5.95 7.23
C ALA A 179 -17.68 -5.86 8.21
N ALA A 180 -17.54 -6.41 9.41
CA ALA A 180 -18.57 -6.32 10.46
C ALA A 180 -18.77 -4.86 10.92
N ALA A 181 -17.73 -4.03 10.89
CA ALA A 181 -17.83 -2.59 11.13
C ALA A 181 -18.47 -1.82 9.95
N GLY A 182 -18.67 -2.48 8.79
CA GLY A 182 -19.28 -1.89 7.59
C GLY A 182 -18.29 -1.46 6.50
N SER A 183 -17.03 -1.89 6.59
CA SER A 183 -16.04 -1.61 5.53
C SER A 183 -16.38 -2.38 4.26
N THR A 184 -16.42 -1.66 3.14
CA THR A 184 -16.65 -2.22 1.80
C THR A 184 -15.43 -2.11 0.89
N TYR A 185 -14.37 -1.42 1.34
CA TYR A 185 -13.17 -1.18 0.55
C TYR A 185 -11.91 -1.29 1.40
N ILE A 186 -11.08 -2.31 1.11
CA ILE A 186 -9.79 -2.57 1.77
C ILE A 186 -8.69 -2.59 0.71
N GLN A 187 -7.56 -1.97 1.00
CA GLN A 187 -6.36 -2.04 0.17
C GLN A 187 -5.23 -2.72 0.94
N LEU A 188 -4.58 -3.69 0.31
CA LEU A 188 -3.34 -4.30 0.80
C LEU A 188 -2.15 -3.63 0.12
N ASP A 189 -1.26 -3.04 0.91
CA ASP A 189 -0.07 -2.34 0.41
C ASP A 189 1.12 -3.30 0.35
N ASP A 190 1.51 -3.64 -0.87
CA ASP A 190 2.57 -4.60 -1.16
C ASP A 190 3.81 -3.91 -1.72
N VAL A 191 4.97 -4.30 -1.24
CA VAL A 191 6.28 -3.97 -1.81
C VAL A 191 7.00 -5.23 -2.32
N PRO A 192 6.92 -6.37 -1.63
CA PRO A 192 7.61 -7.60 -2.01
C PRO A 192 7.41 -8.08 -3.46
N PHE A 193 6.18 -8.06 -3.96
CA PHE A 193 5.91 -8.49 -5.33
C PHE A 193 6.59 -7.58 -6.37
N ALA A 194 6.56 -6.27 -6.16
CA ALA A 194 7.22 -5.32 -7.05
C ALA A 194 8.75 -5.41 -6.94
N MET A 195 9.30 -5.72 -5.76
CA MET A 195 10.73 -5.99 -5.59
C MET A 195 11.17 -7.26 -6.33
N LEU A 196 10.35 -8.30 -6.33
CA LEU A 196 10.63 -9.54 -7.07
C LEU A 196 10.51 -9.39 -8.60
N CYS A 197 10.13 -8.22 -9.11
CA CYS A 197 10.30 -7.85 -10.53
C CYS A 197 11.75 -7.46 -10.88
N ASP A 198 12.57 -7.11 -9.88
CA ASP A 198 13.94 -6.64 -10.07
C ASP A 198 14.92 -7.82 -10.09
N PRO A 199 15.70 -8.03 -11.18
CA PRO A 199 16.68 -9.10 -11.26
C PRO A 199 17.75 -9.06 -10.16
N GLU A 200 18.15 -7.86 -9.70
CA GLU A 200 19.15 -7.70 -8.63
C GLU A 200 18.59 -8.19 -7.29
N VAL A 201 17.35 -7.81 -6.98
CA VAL A 201 16.65 -8.29 -5.78
C VAL A 201 16.45 -9.80 -5.81
N ARG A 202 16.09 -10.37 -6.97
CA ARG A 202 15.96 -11.82 -7.13
C ARG A 202 17.30 -12.54 -6.89
N ALA A 203 18.41 -11.98 -7.40
CA ALA A 203 19.74 -12.52 -7.16
C ALA A 203 20.13 -12.44 -5.67
N GLU A 204 19.77 -11.35 -4.98
CA GLU A 204 19.99 -11.20 -3.55
C GLU A 204 19.19 -12.25 -2.73
N VAL A 205 17.93 -12.47 -3.07
CA VAL A 205 17.09 -13.51 -2.44
C VAL A 205 17.69 -14.89 -2.68
N ALA A 206 18.12 -15.19 -3.91
CA ALA A 206 18.76 -16.47 -4.26
C ALA A 206 20.08 -16.69 -3.49
N SER A 207 20.85 -15.62 -3.23
CA SER A 207 22.09 -15.70 -2.43
C SER A 207 21.86 -16.16 -0.98
N LYS A 208 20.62 -16.03 -0.49
CA LYS A 208 20.17 -16.50 0.84
C LYS A 208 19.64 -17.94 0.82
N ASN A 209 19.87 -18.68 -0.29
CA ASN A 209 19.34 -20.04 -0.55
C ASN A 209 17.81 -20.12 -0.60
N ILE A 210 17.17 -19.06 -1.06
CA ILE A 210 15.72 -19.00 -1.28
C ILE A 210 15.47 -18.88 -2.78
N ASP A 211 14.65 -19.78 -3.34
CA ASP A 211 14.21 -19.69 -4.73
C ASP A 211 13.21 -18.53 -4.89
N PRO A 212 13.50 -17.49 -5.70
CA PRO A 212 12.61 -16.34 -5.86
C PRO A 212 11.27 -16.69 -6.52
N ASP A 213 11.21 -17.72 -7.37
CA ASP A 213 9.96 -18.13 -8.01
C ASP A 213 9.08 -18.91 -7.04
N GLN A 214 9.67 -19.77 -6.21
CA GLN A 214 8.94 -20.44 -5.15
C GLN A 214 8.45 -19.44 -4.10
N LEU A 215 9.28 -18.46 -3.71
CA LEU A 215 8.90 -17.41 -2.77
C LEU A 215 7.71 -16.59 -3.29
N LEU A 216 7.71 -16.27 -4.60
CA LEU A 216 6.62 -15.58 -5.26
C LEU A 216 5.30 -16.39 -5.18
N GLN A 217 5.37 -17.70 -5.46
CA GLN A 217 4.22 -18.62 -5.35
C GLN A 217 3.71 -18.72 -3.91
N ASP A 218 4.62 -18.85 -2.94
CA ASP A 218 4.27 -18.91 -1.52
C ASP A 218 3.59 -17.62 -1.04
N TYR A 219 4.01 -16.47 -1.54
CA TYR A 219 3.38 -15.18 -1.23
C TYR A 219 1.99 -15.03 -1.87
N VAL A 220 1.80 -15.50 -3.11
CA VAL A 220 0.47 -15.55 -3.73
C VAL A 220 -0.46 -16.46 -2.90
N ALA A 221 0.02 -17.62 -2.50
CA ALA A 221 -0.74 -18.54 -1.65
C ALA A 221 -1.08 -17.92 -0.29
N LEU A 222 -0.12 -17.23 0.35
CA LEU A 222 -0.32 -16.51 1.62
C LEU A 222 -1.38 -15.41 1.49
N CYS A 223 -1.34 -14.61 0.43
CA CYS A 223 -2.34 -13.57 0.18
C CYS A 223 -3.73 -14.20 -0.01
N ASN A 224 -3.84 -15.24 -0.82
CA ASN A 224 -5.11 -15.92 -1.07
C ASN A 224 -5.67 -16.57 0.20
N ASP A 225 -4.82 -17.17 1.02
CA ASP A 225 -5.23 -17.73 2.31
C ASP A 225 -5.68 -16.63 3.29
N SER A 226 -5.06 -15.45 3.24
CA SER A 226 -5.47 -14.27 4.00
C SER A 226 -6.82 -13.71 3.57
N LEU A 227 -7.21 -13.91 2.32
CA LEU A 227 -8.49 -13.47 1.74
C LEU A 227 -9.56 -14.55 1.71
N ARG A 228 -9.23 -15.77 2.11
CA ARG A 228 -10.19 -16.88 2.18
C ARG A 228 -11.31 -16.52 3.15
N ASP A 229 -12.54 -16.85 2.77
CA ASP A 229 -13.77 -16.56 3.53
C ASP A 229 -14.04 -15.05 3.72
N ARG A 230 -13.47 -14.20 2.85
CA ARG A 230 -13.78 -12.76 2.83
C ARG A 230 -15.28 -12.55 2.72
N PRO A 231 -15.88 -11.72 3.61
CA PRO A 231 -17.31 -11.43 3.56
C PRO A 231 -17.75 -10.86 2.21
N PRO A 232 -18.93 -11.23 1.70
CA PRO A 232 -19.49 -10.65 0.48
C PRO A 232 -19.64 -9.14 0.56
N GLY A 233 -19.41 -8.42 -0.55
CA GLY A 233 -19.54 -6.97 -0.62
C GLY A 233 -18.28 -6.20 -0.18
N VAL A 234 -17.23 -6.88 0.24
CA VAL A 234 -15.94 -6.25 0.50
C VAL A 234 -15.06 -6.35 -0.73
N THR A 235 -14.75 -5.23 -1.34
CA THR A 235 -13.73 -5.11 -2.40
C THR A 235 -12.34 -5.05 -1.79
N VAL A 236 -11.43 -5.90 -2.25
CA VAL A 236 -10.03 -5.86 -1.86
C VAL A 236 -9.16 -5.51 -3.06
N ALA A 237 -8.45 -4.40 -2.98
CA ALA A 237 -7.42 -4.01 -3.93
C ALA A 237 -6.02 -4.31 -3.36
N MET A 238 -5.03 -4.46 -4.24
CA MET A 238 -3.63 -4.57 -3.85
C MET A 238 -2.80 -3.52 -4.57
N HIS A 239 -2.03 -2.74 -3.81
CA HIS A 239 -1.08 -1.76 -4.33
C HIS A 239 0.32 -2.34 -4.36
N PHE A 240 0.95 -2.29 -5.53
CA PHE A 240 2.31 -2.79 -5.76
C PHE A 240 3.29 -1.62 -5.79
N CYS A 241 3.99 -1.43 -4.69
CA CYS A 241 4.92 -0.32 -4.49
C CYS A 241 6.37 -0.75 -4.73
N ARG A 242 7.12 0.04 -5.50
CA ARG A 242 8.57 -0.17 -5.73
C ARG A 242 9.46 0.47 -4.68
N GLY A 243 8.87 0.84 -3.54
CA GLY A 243 9.50 1.64 -2.50
C GLY A 243 9.29 3.13 -2.71
N ASN A 244 8.93 3.81 -1.63
CA ASN A 244 8.73 5.25 -1.62
C ASN A 244 9.12 5.83 -0.25
N TYR A 245 10.40 6.13 -0.10
CA TYR A 245 10.93 6.73 1.11
C TYR A 245 11.66 8.03 0.77
N LYS A 246 11.08 9.18 1.13
CA LYS A 246 11.62 10.51 0.81
C LYS A 246 11.96 10.66 -0.68
N ALA A 247 11.06 10.20 -1.55
CA ALA A 247 11.22 10.12 -3.00
C ALA A 247 12.25 9.08 -3.53
N HIS A 248 12.92 8.31 -2.67
CA HIS A 248 13.79 7.20 -3.07
C HIS A 248 12.97 5.96 -3.42
N PHE A 249 13.55 5.05 -4.20
CA PHE A 249 12.95 3.77 -4.58
C PHE A 249 13.81 2.59 -4.12
N LEU A 250 13.25 1.39 -4.10
CA LEU A 250 13.93 0.15 -3.69
C LEU A 250 14.22 -0.77 -4.86
N SER A 251 13.39 -0.75 -5.90
CA SER A 251 13.47 -1.69 -7.02
C SER A 251 13.06 -1.06 -8.34
N GLN A 252 13.49 -1.69 -9.42
CA GLN A 252 13.13 -1.36 -10.79
C GLN A 252 12.78 -2.65 -11.56
N GLY A 253 12.27 -2.53 -12.78
CA GLY A 253 11.85 -3.65 -13.63
C GLY A 253 10.35 -3.63 -13.91
N GLY A 254 9.96 -4.04 -15.12
CA GLY A 254 8.56 -4.19 -15.52
C GLY A 254 7.89 -5.38 -14.83
N TYR A 255 6.56 -5.40 -14.83
CA TYR A 255 5.80 -6.50 -14.22
C TYR A 255 5.81 -7.79 -15.05
N GLU A 256 6.33 -7.79 -16.28
CA GLU A 256 6.24 -8.90 -17.25
C GLU A 256 6.67 -10.25 -16.65
N ALA A 257 7.80 -10.28 -15.92
CA ALA A 257 8.35 -11.50 -15.36
C ALA A 257 7.44 -12.19 -14.32
N VAL A 258 6.52 -11.46 -13.72
CA VAL A 258 5.66 -11.92 -12.61
C VAL A 258 4.17 -11.80 -12.92
N ALA A 259 3.81 -11.14 -14.02
CA ALA A 259 2.44 -10.70 -14.33
C ALA A 259 1.43 -11.86 -14.40
N ASP A 260 1.78 -12.94 -15.08
CA ASP A 260 0.88 -14.11 -15.23
C ASP A 260 0.54 -14.70 -13.86
N LEU A 261 1.55 -14.96 -13.04
CA LEU A 261 1.35 -15.53 -11.70
C LEU A 261 0.59 -14.55 -10.79
N LEU A 262 0.93 -13.26 -10.82
CA LEU A 262 0.29 -12.28 -9.95
C LEU A 262 -1.16 -12.03 -10.34
N PHE A 263 -1.41 -11.67 -11.59
CA PHE A 263 -2.73 -11.21 -12.00
C PHE A 263 -3.73 -12.36 -12.15
N ASN A 264 -3.29 -13.56 -12.53
CA ASN A 264 -4.14 -14.73 -12.58
C ASN A 264 -4.19 -15.50 -11.24
N GLY A 265 -3.16 -15.35 -10.40
CA GLY A 265 -3.04 -16.08 -9.13
C GLY A 265 -3.68 -15.41 -7.93
N LEU A 266 -3.67 -14.07 -7.84
CA LEU A 266 -4.17 -13.34 -6.67
C LEU A 266 -5.70 -13.21 -6.65
N ALA A 267 -6.30 -13.49 -5.51
CA ALA A 267 -7.75 -13.41 -5.27
C ALA A 267 -8.22 -11.99 -4.90
N VAL A 268 -7.58 -10.94 -5.45
CA VAL A 268 -7.96 -9.53 -5.26
C VAL A 268 -8.88 -9.06 -6.38
N ASP A 269 -9.60 -7.96 -6.16
CA ASP A 269 -10.57 -7.42 -7.12
C ASP A 269 -9.95 -6.35 -8.02
N ALA A 270 -8.84 -5.73 -7.59
CA ALA A 270 -8.17 -4.68 -8.34
C ALA A 270 -6.67 -4.59 -8.01
N TYR A 271 -5.92 -4.03 -8.94
CA TYR A 271 -4.48 -3.87 -8.90
C TYR A 271 -4.10 -2.40 -9.06
N PHE A 272 -3.42 -1.82 -8.05
CA PHE A 272 -2.79 -0.50 -8.15
C PHE A 272 -1.34 -0.69 -8.57
N LEU A 273 -0.99 -0.22 -9.77
CA LEU A 273 0.30 -0.47 -10.39
C LEU A 273 1.06 0.82 -10.64
N GLU A 274 2.30 0.92 -10.16
CA GLU A 274 3.17 2.07 -10.45
C GLU A 274 3.59 2.08 -11.93
N PHE A 275 3.32 3.22 -12.60
CA PHE A 275 3.73 3.49 -13.97
C PHE A 275 4.13 4.94 -14.19
N ASP A 276 4.59 5.65 -13.16
CA ASP A 276 4.99 7.06 -13.23
C ASP A 276 6.33 7.30 -13.94
N SER A 277 7.10 6.27 -14.19
CA SER A 277 8.42 6.38 -14.78
C SER A 277 8.80 5.15 -15.62
N PRO A 278 9.82 5.27 -16.51
CA PRO A 278 10.32 4.14 -17.32
C PRO A 278 10.81 2.94 -16.49
N ARG A 279 11.14 3.11 -15.21
CA ARG A 279 11.52 2.02 -14.30
C ARG A 279 10.45 0.93 -14.17
N ALA A 280 9.19 1.30 -14.36
CA ALA A 280 8.07 0.37 -14.27
C ALA A 280 7.86 -0.48 -15.52
N GLY A 281 8.62 -0.25 -16.60
CA GLY A 281 8.41 -0.91 -17.88
C GLY A 281 7.22 -0.33 -18.66
N ASP A 282 6.66 -1.12 -19.56
CA ASP A 282 5.51 -0.78 -20.39
C ASP A 282 4.19 -1.42 -19.89
N PHE A 283 3.10 -1.18 -20.60
CA PHE A 283 1.76 -1.67 -20.25
C PHE A 283 1.45 -3.09 -20.76
N THR A 284 2.35 -3.74 -21.49
CA THR A 284 2.15 -5.10 -22.02
C THR A 284 1.68 -6.11 -20.97
N PRO A 285 2.17 -6.09 -19.70
CA PRO A 285 1.71 -7.00 -18.64
C PRO A 285 0.22 -6.92 -18.32
N LEU A 286 -0.46 -5.80 -18.63
CA LEU A 286 -1.89 -5.64 -18.35
C LEU A 286 -2.76 -6.66 -19.09
N ARG A 287 -2.27 -7.29 -20.16
CA ARG A 287 -2.98 -8.37 -20.88
C ARG A 287 -3.26 -9.61 -20.02
N PHE A 288 -2.53 -9.78 -18.92
CA PHE A 288 -2.73 -10.88 -17.98
C PHE A 288 -3.81 -10.59 -16.93
N ILE A 289 -4.32 -9.35 -16.84
CA ILE A 289 -5.36 -9.01 -15.88
C ILE A 289 -6.68 -9.67 -16.30
N PRO A 290 -7.29 -10.50 -15.43
CA PRO A 290 -8.51 -11.21 -15.77
C PRO A 290 -9.69 -10.26 -16.05
N THR A 291 -10.52 -10.64 -17.00
CA THR A 291 -11.77 -9.90 -17.29
C THR A 291 -12.61 -9.74 -16.01
N GLY A 292 -13.12 -8.54 -15.78
CA GLY A 292 -13.89 -8.18 -14.60
C GLY A 292 -13.07 -7.67 -13.42
N ARG A 293 -11.73 -7.71 -13.48
CA ARG A 293 -10.84 -7.02 -12.54
C ARG A 293 -10.56 -5.61 -13.01
N ARG A 294 -10.28 -4.71 -12.07
CA ARG A 294 -9.88 -3.33 -12.35
C ARG A 294 -8.38 -3.15 -12.19
N VAL A 295 -7.82 -2.24 -12.98
CA VAL A 295 -6.45 -1.74 -12.82
C VAL A 295 -6.48 -0.25 -12.54
N VAL A 296 -5.78 0.16 -11.49
CA VAL A 296 -5.59 1.55 -11.14
C VAL A 296 -4.15 1.92 -11.51
N LEU A 297 -4.02 2.72 -12.57
CA LEU A 297 -2.72 3.11 -13.12
C LEU A 297 -2.17 4.29 -12.33
N GLY A 298 -1.08 4.08 -11.63
CA GLY A 298 -0.32 5.08 -10.91
C GLY A 298 0.56 5.89 -11.85
N LEU A 299 -0.02 6.84 -12.57
CA LEU A 299 0.66 7.64 -13.58
C LEU A 299 1.21 8.96 -13.05
N ILE A 300 0.72 9.42 -11.90
CA ILE A 300 1.07 10.72 -11.30
C ILE A 300 2.05 10.50 -10.18
N SER A 301 3.27 11.08 -10.31
CA SER A 301 4.34 10.87 -9.35
C SER A 301 4.11 11.64 -8.05
N THR A 302 4.30 10.98 -6.90
CA THR A 302 4.34 11.63 -5.59
C THR A 302 5.77 11.97 -5.13
N LYS A 303 6.76 11.74 -6.00
CA LYS A 303 8.18 11.94 -5.68
C LYS A 303 8.67 13.35 -6.01
N THR A 304 7.96 14.06 -6.88
CA THR A 304 8.31 15.41 -7.31
C THR A 304 7.10 16.34 -7.29
N PRO A 305 7.27 17.66 -7.10
CA PRO A 305 6.17 18.63 -7.12
C PRO A 305 5.66 18.95 -8.55
N ILE A 306 6.39 18.51 -9.58
CA ILE A 306 6.06 18.79 -10.98
C ILE A 306 4.76 18.08 -11.35
N LEU A 307 3.77 18.83 -11.84
CA LEU A 307 2.55 18.24 -12.38
C LEU A 307 2.82 17.63 -13.76
N GLU A 308 2.26 16.45 -13.96
CA GLU A 308 2.27 15.77 -15.24
C GLU A 308 1.43 16.54 -16.27
N ASN A 309 1.85 16.50 -17.54
CA ASN A 309 1.09 17.11 -18.61
C ASN A 309 -0.15 16.26 -18.94
N PRO A 310 -1.38 16.85 -18.96
CA PRO A 310 -2.62 16.11 -19.22
C PRO A 310 -2.62 15.34 -20.55
N ASP A 311 -2.11 15.94 -21.64
CA ASP A 311 -2.04 15.26 -22.94
C ASP A 311 -1.11 14.04 -22.90
N THR A 312 -0.07 14.08 -22.06
CA THR A 312 0.82 12.94 -21.86
C THR A 312 0.11 11.85 -21.06
N LEU A 313 -0.67 12.20 -20.04
CA LEU A 313 -1.46 11.24 -19.29
C LEU A 313 -2.48 10.54 -20.20
N MET A 314 -3.20 11.30 -21.03
CA MET A 314 -4.18 10.72 -21.97
C MET A 314 -3.51 9.76 -22.95
N ARG A 315 -2.38 10.13 -23.56
CA ARG A 315 -1.63 9.21 -24.44
C ARG A 315 -1.22 7.92 -23.74
N ARG A 316 -0.78 8.00 -22.50
CA ARG A 316 -0.42 6.81 -21.71
C ARG A 316 -1.63 5.93 -21.36
N LEU A 317 -2.78 6.53 -21.16
CA LEU A 317 -4.04 5.80 -20.98
C LEU A 317 -4.47 5.11 -22.28
N ASP A 318 -4.30 5.76 -23.43
CA ASP A 318 -4.53 5.14 -24.75
C ASP A 318 -3.58 3.96 -25.00
N GLU A 319 -2.29 4.08 -24.62
CA GLU A 319 -1.32 2.99 -24.68
C GLU A 319 -1.75 1.81 -23.80
N ALA A 320 -2.20 2.06 -22.57
CA ALA A 320 -2.69 1.01 -21.67
C ALA A 320 -3.95 0.32 -22.23
N ALA A 321 -4.83 1.07 -22.86
CA ALA A 321 -6.07 0.59 -23.48
C ALA A 321 -5.84 -0.39 -24.66
N LEU A 322 -4.62 -0.48 -25.18
CA LEU A 322 -4.26 -1.52 -26.16
C LEU A 322 -4.13 -2.92 -25.53
N HIS A 323 -4.02 -3.00 -24.21
CA HIS A 323 -3.74 -4.25 -23.48
C HIS A 323 -4.87 -4.67 -22.54
N ILE A 324 -5.76 -3.76 -22.16
CA ILE A 324 -6.88 -4.01 -21.26
C ILE A 324 -8.11 -3.19 -21.66
N ASP A 325 -9.30 -3.66 -21.31
CA ASP A 325 -10.55 -2.92 -21.52
C ASP A 325 -10.48 -1.52 -20.85
N PRO A 326 -10.67 -0.42 -21.61
CA PRO A 326 -10.70 0.93 -21.05
C PRO A 326 -11.67 1.12 -19.89
N ALA A 327 -12.78 0.35 -19.87
CA ALA A 327 -13.74 0.38 -18.78
C ALA A 327 -13.16 -0.16 -17.45
N ALA A 328 -12.11 -0.96 -17.51
CA ALA A 328 -11.42 -1.50 -16.34
C ALA A 328 -10.32 -0.56 -15.80
N ILE A 329 -9.93 0.48 -16.56
CA ILE A 329 -8.85 1.40 -16.19
C ILE A 329 -9.38 2.43 -15.19
N CYS A 330 -8.66 2.61 -14.09
CA CYS A 330 -8.76 3.72 -13.14
C CYS A 330 -7.40 4.41 -13.05
N ILE A 331 -7.34 5.59 -12.44
CA ILE A 331 -6.10 6.37 -12.32
C ILE A 331 -5.84 6.77 -10.87
N SER A 332 -4.56 6.79 -10.47
CA SER A 332 -4.13 7.23 -9.15
C SER A 332 -2.74 7.88 -9.21
N PRO A 333 -2.27 8.49 -8.10
CA PRO A 333 -0.84 8.67 -7.90
C PRO A 333 -0.13 7.30 -7.87
N GLN A 334 1.17 7.27 -8.23
CA GLN A 334 1.92 6.02 -8.31
C GLN A 334 2.08 5.31 -6.96
N CYS A 335 2.09 6.08 -5.86
CA CYS A 335 2.16 5.61 -4.47
C CYS A 335 1.49 6.64 -3.55
N GLY A 336 1.49 6.38 -2.24
CA GLY A 336 1.12 7.38 -1.24
C GLY A 336 2.11 8.56 -1.18
N PHE A 337 1.69 9.68 -0.59
CA PHE A 337 2.54 10.86 -0.43
C PHE A 337 3.47 10.78 0.77
N ALA A 338 3.18 9.89 1.73
CA ALA A 338 3.95 9.78 2.97
C ALA A 338 3.89 8.37 3.58
N SER A 339 4.69 7.46 3.09
CA SER A 339 4.80 6.10 3.66
C SER A 339 5.37 6.07 5.09
N THR A 340 5.91 7.19 5.56
CA THR A 340 6.41 7.42 6.93
C THR A 340 6.03 8.83 7.39
N ILE A 341 6.23 9.14 8.69
CA ILE A 341 5.98 10.48 9.25
C ILE A 341 6.69 11.59 8.47
N GLY A 342 7.87 11.32 7.90
CA GLY A 342 8.65 12.33 7.17
C GLY A 342 8.01 12.77 5.86
N GLY A 343 7.34 11.87 5.16
CA GLY A 343 6.73 12.12 3.86
C GLY A 343 7.72 12.41 2.73
N ASN A 344 7.20 12.55 1.53
CA ASN A 344 7.94 12.98 0.35
C ASN A 344 8.18 14.50 0.37
N PRO A 345 9.15 15.01 -0.40
CA PRO A 345 9.53 16.44 -0.41
C PRO A 345 8.54 17.29 -1.22
N LEU A 346 7.27 17.24 -0.86
CA LEU A 346 6.18 18.03 -1.40
C LEU A 346 5.47 18.82 -0.30
N THR A 347 4.80 19.88 -0.69
CA THR A 347 3.86 20.63 0.16
C THR A 347 2.46 20.03 0.08
N ILE A 348 1.61 20.35 1.05
CA ILE A 348 0.18 19.97 1.03
C ILE A 348 -0.55 20.59 -0.19
N SER A 349 -0.14 21.78 -0.62
CA SER A 349 -0.70 22.42 -1.82
C SER A 349 -0.35 21.65 -3.10
N GLU A 350 0.89 21.18 -3.24
CA GLU A 350 1.31 20.34 -4.36
C GLU A 350 0.64 18.96 -4.33
N GLN A 351 0.51 18.35 -3.15
CA GLN A 351 -0.29 17.12 -2.99
C GLN A 351 -1.73 17.34 -3.47
N ARG A 352 -2.37 18.43 -3.06
CA ARG A 352 -3.73 18.77 -3.49
C ARG A 352 -3.81 18.91 -5.01
N ALA A 353 -2.85 19.64 -5.63
CA ALA A 353 -2.81 19.84 -7.08
C ALA A 353 -2.68 18.50 -7.83
N LYS A 354 -1.86 17.57 -7.33
CA LYS A 354 -1.72 16.23 -7.91
C LYS A 354 -2.99 15.39 -7.78
N LEU A 355 -3.67 15.43 -6.63
CA LEU A 355 -4.96 14.77 -6.45
C LEU A 355 -6.06 15.37 -7.34
N SER A 356 -6.08 16.70 -7.52
CA SER A 356 -6.98 17.35 -8.50
C SER A 356 -6.70 16.86 -9.91
N LEU A 357 -5.43 16.74 -10.32
CA LEU A 357 -5.05 16.23 -11.63
C LEU A 357 -5.50 14.77 -11.84
N VAL A 358 -5.47 13.92 -10.79
CA VAL A 358 -6.04 12.56 -10.85
C VAL A 358 -7.52 12.62 -11.20
N VAL A 359 -8.30 13.45 -10.49
CA VAL A 359 -9.75 13.57 -10.69
C VAL A 359 -10.08 14.15 -12.07
N GLU A 360 -9.37 15.20 -12.48
CA GLU A 360 -9.53 15.82 -13.81
C GLU A 360 -9.21 14.84 -14.95
N THR A 361 -8.13 14.06 -14.80
CA THR A 361 -7.76 13.04 -15.80
C THR A 361 -8.78 11.89 -15.85
N ALA A 362 -9.27 11.46 -14.70
CA ALA A 362 -10.28 10.42 -14.60
C ALA A 362 -11.64 10.84 -15.23
N ALA A 363 -11.98 12.12 -15.11
CA ALA A 363 -13.21 12.66 -15.71
C ALA A 363 -13.15 12.75 -17.26
N ALA A 364 -11.95 12.68 -17.85
CA ALA A 364 -11.72 12.68 -19.29
C ALA A 364 -11.68 11.26 -19.90
N LEU A 365 -11.70 10.20 -19.06
CA LEU A 365 -11.78 8.78 -19.44
C LEU A 365 -13.24 8.36 -19.66
#